data_354b9800afbb8e6497cab2cdfdc9f2cf
#
_entry.id   354b9800afbb8e6497cab2cdfdc9f2cf
#
_cell.length_a   1.000
_cell.length_b   1.000
_cell.length_c   1.000
_cell.angle_alpha   90.00
_cell.angle_beta   90.00
_cell.angle_gamma   90.00
#
_symmetry.space_group_name_H-M   'P 1'
#
loop_
_entity.id
_entity.type
_entity.pdbx_description
1 polymer ?
#
loop_
_entity_poly.entity_id
_entity_poly.type
_entity_poly.pdbx_seq_one_letter_code
_entity_poly.pdbx_strand_id
1 'polypeptide(L)'
;MNELHVVTGAGPVGWTVAEQLAAQGHSVRVLTRTGSGPEHPMIELRGVDIESDDLRPHLSGATAVYHCTHVAYENTVWRDKLAAMENRVLDAAAGTVVAFPESLYAYGRVDGPIREDSPRDATFRKLGVRTQLLAARDAHSTPTVSVAASDFYGPRVLTSHMGERVIAPILTGKPILVMASADLPHSFTYVPDLAAAMITAAASPSMWNTVLHAPTAPAVSQRAMIEMFSAAAQVPTPKVGVIPTWALRLLSTVPGPMKELGDTLYQFRYSYLLDSSRSEAILGQQPTPLVDGAAATMKWWAATPAVSV
;
A
#
# COMPACT_ATOMS: atom_id res chain seq x y z
N MET A 1 21.61 -14.38 12.32
CA MET A 1 22.70 -13.57 11.72
C MET A 1 22.10 -12.21 11.35
N ASN A 2 22.87 -11.14 11.55
CA ASN A 2 22.40 -9.79 11.18
C ASN A 2 22.52 -9.64 9.65
N GLU A 3 21.39 -9.63 8.95
CA GLU A 3 21.32 -9.50 7.50
C GLU A 3 21.05 -8.04 7.11
N LEU A 4 21.58 -7.62 5.98
CA LEU A 4 21.29 -6.29 5.44
C LEU A 4 20.04 -6.36 4.55
N HIS A 5 19.06 -5.54 4.84
CA HIS A 5 17.91 -5.31 3.99
C HIS A 5 17.90 -3.87 3.48
N VAL A 6 17.45 -3.65 2.26
CA VAL A 6 17.35 -2.30 1.69
C VAL A 6 15.88 -1.97 1.40
N VAL A 7 15.44 -0.81 1.86
CA VAL A 7 14.09 -0.29 1.62
C VAL A 7 14.20 0.99 0.81
N THR A 8 13.56 1.06 -0.34
CA THR A 8 13.45 2.30 -1.11
C THR A 8 12.12 2.97 -0.83
N GLY A 9 12.17 4.23 -0.42
CA GLY A 9 10.99 5.00 -0.04
C GLY A 9 10.55 4.76 1.41
N ALA A 10 10.26 5.85 2.12
CA ALA A 10 9.80 5.87 3.52
C ALA A 10 8.33 6.35 3.64
N GLY A 11 7.48 5.95 2.71
CA GLY A 11 6.03 6.03 2.87
C GLY A 11 5.52 5.03 3.92
N PRO A 12 4.20 4.95 4.15
CA PRO A 12 3.63 4.07 5.20
C PRO A 12 4.15 2.64 5.16
N VAL A 13 4.21 2.05 3.96
CA VAL A 13 4.68 0.67 3.78
C VAL A 13 6.17 0.55 4.03
N GLY A 14 7.00 1.35 3.34
CA GLY A 14 8.47 1.25 3.49
C GLY A 14 8.95 1.59 4.90
N TRP A 15 8.32 2.59 5.55
CA TRP A 15 8.59 2.89 6.96
C TRP A 15 8.33 1.68 7.85
N THR A 16 7.15 1.05 7.68
CA THR A 16 6.72 -0.10 8.49
C THR A 16 7.62 -1.33 8.25
N VAL A 17 7.99 -1.60 6.99
CA VAL A 17 8.96 -2.66 6.65
C VAL A 17 10.28 -2.41 7.37
N ALA A 18 10.81 -1.18 7.32
CA ALA A 18 12.07 -0.86 7.96
C ALA A 18 12.03 -1.04 9.48
N GLU A 19 10.95 -0.57 10.14
CA GLU A 19 10.78 -0.76 11.58
C GLU A 19 10.64 -2.23 11.98
N GLN A 20 9.87 -3.03 11.22
CA GLN A 20 9.69 -4.46 11.52
C GLN A 20 11.00 -5.25 11.35
N LEU A 21 11.77 -5.00 10.30
CA LEU A 21 13.07 -5.62 10.09
C LEU A 21 14.07 -5.25 11.19
N ALA A 22 14.14 -3.98 11.56
CA ALA A 22 14.99 -3.49 12.63
C ALA A 22 14.61 -4.11 14.00
N ALA A 23 13.31 -4.25 14.27
CA ALA A 23 12.81 -4.92 15.48
C ALA A 23 13.13 -6.42 15.52
N GLN A 24 13.32 -7.06 14.37
CA GLN A 24 13.80 -8.45 14.25
C GLN A 24 15.32 -8.56 14.36
N GLY A 25 16.04 -7.44 14.52
CA GLY A 25 17.50 -7.40 14.70
C GLY A 25 18.28 -7.39 13.38
N HIS A 26 17.64 -7.11 12.25
CA HIS A 26 18.31 -6.94 10.97
C HIS A 26 18.86 -5.52 10.78
N SER A 27 19.94 -5.37 10.04
CA SER A 27 20.41 -4.09 9.55
C SER A 27 19.53 -3.63 8.37
N VAL A 28 19.10 -2.39 8.40
CA VAL A 28 18.23 -1.84 7.35
C VAL A 28 18.86 -0.59 6.77
N ARG A 29 18.92 -0.49 5.45
CA ARG A 29 19.26 0.75 4.76
C ARG A 29 18.02 1.29 4.08
N VAL A 30 17.63 2.52 4.44
CA VAL A 30 16.47 3.20 3.84
C VAL A 30 16.97 4.27 2.87
N LEU A 31 16.53 4.17 1.61
CA LEU A 31 16.87 5.07 0.53
C LEU A 31 15.70 6.00 0.25
N THR A 32 15.89 7.29 0.49
CA THR A 32 14.93 8.35 0.14
C THR A 32 15.68 9.56 -0.42
N ARG A 33 15.03 10.40 -1.19
CA ARG A 33 15.68 11.58 -1.78
C ARG A 33 16.29 12.53 -0.74
N THR A 34 15.69 12.62 0.42
CA THR A 34 16.10 13.53 1.50
C THR A 34 16.90 12.86 2.60
N GLY A 35 17.09 11.52 2.54
CA GLY A 35 17.67 10.78 3.64
C GLY A 35 16.77 10.71 4.87
N SER A 36 15.46 10.92 4.72
CA SER A 36 14.48 10.83 5.80
C SER A 36 13.91 9.41 5.93
N GLY A 37 13.54 9.02 7.15
CA GLY A 37 12.98 7.71 7.44
C GLY A 37 12.87 7.47 8.94
N PRO A 38 12.57 6.23 9.38
CA PRO A 38 12.49 5.88 10.78
C PRO A 38 13.85 5.98 11.48
N GLU A 39 13.86 6.53 12.68
CA GLU A 39 15.05 6.60 13.53
C GLU A 39 15.16 5.34 14.38
N HIS A 40 16.20 4.54 14.15
CA HIS A 40 16.49 3.33 14.93
C HIS A 40 17.98 2.97 14.80
N PRO A 41 18.64 2.42 15.85
CA PRO A 41 20.07 2.06 15.79
C PRO A 41 20.45 1.07 14.67
N MET A 42 19.51 0.25 14.24
CA MET A 42 19.68 -0.73 13.15
C MET A 42 19.33 -0.16 11.76
N ILE A 43 18.92 1.11 11.67
CA ILE A 43 18.47 1.73 10.41
C ILE A 43 19.48 2.81 9.99
N GLU A 44 20.05 2.62 8.81
CA GLU A 44 20.87 3.59 8.10
C GLU A 44 20.02 4.37 7.09
N LEU A 45 19.95 5.69 7.23
CA LEU A 45 19.24 6.56 6.29
C LEU A 45 20.20 7.11 5.25
N ARG A 46 19.84 7.03 3.96
CA ARG A 46 20.65 7.52 2.83
C ARG A 46 19.84 8.43 1.91
N GLY A 47 20.42 9.58 1.56
CA GLY A 47 19.89 10.45 0.51
C GLY A 47 20.25 9.88 -0.86
N VAL A 48 19.26 9.29 -1.54
CA VAL A 48 19.43 8.66 -2.87
C VAL A 48 18.18 8.90 -3.71
N ASP A 49 18.38 9.40 -4.92
CA ASP A 49 17.31 9.54 -5.91
C ASP A 49 17.26 8.30 -6.80
N ILE A 50 16.19 7.49 -6.65
CA ILE A 50 15.99 6.26 -7.43
C ILE A 50 15.92 6.54 -8.94
N GLU A 51 15.50 7.75 -9.36
CA GLU A 51 15.38 8.10 -10.78
C GLU A 51 16.73 8.42 -11.43
N SER A 52 17.74 8.89 -10.69
CA SER A 52 18.98 9.44 -11.27
C SER A 52 20.28 8.79 -10.78
N ASP A 53 20.34 8.39 -9.50
CA ASP A 53 21.61 7.96 -8.89
C ASP A 53 21.99 6.50 -9.27
N ASP A 54 23.28 6.13 -9.13
CA ASP A 54 23.72 4.74 -9.23
C ASP A 54 23.28 3.96 -7.99
N LEU A 55 22.35 3.02 -8.17
CA LEU A 55 21.78 2.24 -7.08
C LEU A 55 22.65 1.07 -6.63
N ARG A 56 23.55 0.57 -7.47
CA ARG A 56 24.37 -0.63 -7.21
C ARG A 56 25.15 -0.57 -5.90
N PRO A 57 25.85 0.53 -5.57
CA PRO A 57 26.57 0.62 -4.29
C PRO A 57 25.64 0.59 -3.07
N HIS A 58 24.40 1.04 -3.23
CA HIS A 58 23.41 1.12 -2.17
C HIS A 58 22.69 -0.20 -1.93
N LEU A 59 22.56 -1.05 -2.97
CA LEU A 59 21.89 -2.35 -2.89
C LEU A 59 22.88 -3.50 -2.65
N SER A 60 24.19 -3.27 -2.80
CA SER A 60 25.22 -4.28 -2.65
C SER A 60 25.19 -4.92 -1.24
N GLY A 61 25.24 -6.24 -1.20
CA GLY A 61 25.23 -7.03 0.04
C GLY A 61 23.86 -7.17 0.70
N ALA A 62 22.80 -6.67 0.09
CA ALA A 62 21.45 -6.86 0.60
C ALA A 62 20.97 -8.30 0.42
N THR A 63 20.31 -8.84 1.44
CA THR A 63 19.58 -10.12 1.39
C THR A 63 18.27 -9.96 0.63
N ALA A 64 17.60 -8.82 0.81
CA ALA A 64 16.40 -8.47 0.06
C ALA A 64 16.27 -6.96 -0.10
N VAL A 65 15.60 -6.55 -1.18
CA VAL A 65 15.24 -5.15 -1.46
C VAL A 65 13.71 -5.01 -1.41
N TYR A 66 13.21 -4.01 -0.70
CA TYR A 66 11.78 -3.68 -0.60
C TYR A 66 11.55 -2.37 -1.35
N HIS A 67 10.99 -2.46 -2.56
CA HIS A 67 10.76 -1.28 -3.39
C HIS A 67 9.42 -0.64 -3.07
N CYS A 68 9.43 0.31 -2.13
CA CYS A 68 8.25 1.03 -1.65
C CYS A 68 8.17 2.49 -2.15
N THR A 69 9.10 2.90 -3.03
CA THR A 69 9.04 4.23 -3.67
C THR A 69 7.88 4.28 -4.65
N HIS A 70 7.15 5.38 -4.62
CA HIS A 70 6.05 5.62 -5.55
C HIS A 70 6.12 7.07 -6.07
N VAL A 71 5.51 7.30 -7.24
CA VAL A 71 5.39 8.62 -7.86
C VAL A 71 4.01 9.24 -7.58
N ALA A 72 3.82 10.51 -7.98
CA ALA A 72 2.54 11.19 -7.85
C ALA A 72 1.39 10.40 -8.48
N TYR A 73 0.20 10.45 -7.86
CA TYR A 73 -0.97 9.68 -8.28
C TYR A 73 -1.63 10.29 -9.54
N GLU A 74 -0.91 10.26 -10.65
CA GLU A 74 -1.30 10.81 -11.94
C GLU A 74 -1.05 9.81 -13.07
N ASN A 75 -1.99 9.64 -13.99
CA ASN A 75 -1.91 8.68 -15.09
C ASN A 75 -0.66 8.84 -15.96
N THR A 76 -0.33 10.07 -16.32
CA THR A 76 0.84 10.38 -17.15
C THR A 76 2.14 10.05 -16.43
N VAL A 77 2.23 10.43 -15.15
CA VAL A 77 3.42 10.16 -14.33
C VAL A 77 3.61 8.66 -14.11
N TRP A 78 2.54 7.91 -13.88
CA TRP A 78 2.62 6.45 -13.74
C TRP A 78 3.13 5.79 -15.00
N ARG A 79 2.50 6.13 -16.14
CA ARG A 79 2.88 5.57 -17.46
C ARG A 79 4.34 5.86 -17.80
N ASP A 80 4.79 7.08 -17.53
CA ASP A 80 6.08 7.57 -18.03
C ASP A 80 7.25 7.22 -17.08
N LYS A 81 6.99 6.99 -15.78
CA LYS A 81 8.05 6.84 -14.78
C LYS A 81 8.12 5.50 -14.06
N LEU A 82 6.98 4.85 -13.75
CA LEU A 82 7.01 3.68 -12.86
C LEU A 82 7.84 2.54 -13.43
N ALA A 83 7.65 2.18 -14.69
CA ALA A 83 8.39 1.07 -15.31
C ALA A 83 9.91 1.33 -15.34
N ALA A 84 10.32 2.53 -15.70
CA ALA A 84 11.73 2.90 -15.72
C ALA A 84 12.35 2.85 -14.32
N MET A 85 11.64 3.34 -13.31
CA MET A 85 12.11 3.35 -11.93
C MET A 85 12.22 1.92 -11.35
N GLU A 86 11.23 1.05 -11.58
CA GLU A 86 11.29 -0.34 -11.16
C GLU A 86 12.43 -1.11 -11.86
N ASN A 87 12.61 -0.93 -13.17
CA ASN A 87 13.71 -1.56 -13.91
C ASN A 87 15.07 -1.16 -13.37
N ARG A 88 15.28 0.11 -13.02
CA ARG A 88 16.54 0.56 -12.40
C ARG A 88 16.84 -0.18 -11.09
N VAL A 89 15.82 -0.40 -10.25
CA VAL A 89 15.99 -1.14 -9.00
C VAL A 89 16.25 -2.62 -9.27
N LEU A 90 15.52 -3.24 -10.21
CA LEU A 90 15.70 -4.64 -10.60
C LEU A 90 17.09 -4.90 -11.17
N ASP A 91 17.58 -4.03 -12.08
CA ASP A 91 18.92 -4.11 -12.67
C ASP A 91 20.02 -3.96 -11.61
N ALA A 92 19.84 -3.03 -10.66
CA ALA A 92 20.81 -2.78 -9.61
C ALA A 92 20.81 -3.86 -8.51
N ALA A 93 19.69 -4.54 -8.31
CA ALA A 93 19.53 -5.59 -7.30
C ALA A 93 20.10 -6.95 -7.73
N ALA A 94 20.64 -7.08 -8.93
CA ALA A 94 21.10 -8.30 -9.62
C ALA A 94 21.36 -9.50 -8.69
N GLY A 95 20.49 -10.52 -8.76
CA GLY A 95 20.58 -11.74 -7.94
C GLY A 95 19.98 -11.65 -6.53
N THR A 96 19.49 -10.48 -6.12
CA THR A 96 18.80 -10.24 -4.83
C THR A 96 17.31 -10.10 -5.08
N VAL A 97 16.47 -10.76 -4.29
CA VAL A 97 15.01 -10.63 -4.44
C VAL A 97 14.53 -9.20 -4.19
N VAL A 98 13.61 -8.73 -5.05
CA VAL A 98 12.94 -7.45 -4.86
C VAL A 98 11.46 -7.67 -4.53
N ALA A 99 11.04 -7.21 -3.35
CA ALA A 99 9.67 -7.27 -2.89
C ALA A 99 8.93 -5.95 -3.17
N PHE A 100 7.73 -6.05 -3.71
CA PHE A 100 6.90 -4.91 -4.09
C PHE A 100 5.57 -4.92 -3.33
N PRO A 101 5.13 -3.80 -2.72
CA PRO A 101 3.73 -3.61 -2.41
C PRO A 101 2.98 -3.39 -3.72
N GLU A 102 1.89 -4.10 -3.93
CA GLU A 102 1.10 -4.00 -5.15
C GLU A 102 -0.35 -3.63 -4.83
N SER A 103 -1.04 -3.02 -5.78
CA SER A 103 -2.45 -2.72 -5.70
C SER A 103 -3.28 -3.78 -6.43
N LEU A 104 -4.59 -3.81 -6.17
CA LEU A 104 -5.52 -4.67 -6.91
C LEU A 104 -5.89 -4.13 -8.30
N TYR A 105 -5.25 -3.07 -8.78
CA TYR A 105 -5.65 -2.39 -10.02
C TYR A 105 -5.48 -3.27 -11.27
N ALA A 106 -4.48 -4.14 -11.31
CA ALA A 106 -4.26 -5.05 -12.43
C ALA A 106 -5.43 -6.02 -12.65
N TYR A 107 -6.19 -6.34 -11.61
CA TYR A 107 -7.38 -7.19 -11.71
C TYR A 107 -8.60 -6.44 -12.31
N GLY A 108 -8.59 -5.10 -12.30
CA GLY A 108 -9.72 -4.32 -12.74
C GLY A 108 -10.98 -4.58 -11.90
N ARG A 109 -12.15 -4.56 -12.56
CA ARG A 109 -13.41 -4.93 -11.94
C ARG A 109 -13.62 -6.44 -12.03
N VAL A 110 -13.73 -7.09 -10.88
CA VAL A 110 -14.07 -8.51 -10.75
C VAL A 110 -15.47 -8.64 -10.15
N ASP A 111 -16.28 -9.54 -10.68
CA ASP A 111 -17.58 -9.88 -10.09
C ASP A 111 -17.34 -10.97 -9.02
N GLY A 112 -17.31 -10.57 -7.75
CA GLY A 112 -17.01 -11.42 -6.59
C GLY A 112 -15.66 -11.11 -5.94
N PRO A 113 -15.16 -11.99 -5.07
CA PRO A 113 -13.85 -11.82 -4.43
C PRO A 113 -12.69 -11.90 -5.43
N ILE A 114 -11.75 -10.96 -5.30
CA ILE A 114 -10.49 -10.97 -6.05
C ILE A 114 -9.56 -11.99 -5.36
N ARG A 115 -9.08 -12.96 -6.13
CA ARG A 115 -8.16 -14.03 -5.70
C ARG A 115 -6.83 -13.93 -6.42
N GLU A 116 -5.81 -14.65 -5.93
CA GLU A 116 -4.47 -14.66 -6.54
C GLU A 116 -4.49 -15.19 -7.98
N ASP A 117 -5.41 -16.06 -8.32
CA ASP A 117 -5.61 -16.63 -9.66
C ASP A 117 -6.61 -15.85 -10.53
N SER A 118 -7.23 -14.80 -10.00
CA SER A 118 -8.07 -13.90 -10.80
C SER A 118 -7.26 -13.27 -11.94
N PRO A 119 -7.82 -13.08 -13.14
CA PRO A 119 -7.11 -12.45 -14.26
C PRO A 119 -6.57 -11.07 -13.90
N ARG A 120 -5.32 -10.79 -14.29
CA ARG A 120 -4.64 -9.50 -14.16
C ARG A 120 -4.42 -8.91 -15.54
N ASP A 121 -5.51 -8.56 -16.21
CA ASP A 121 -5.55 -8.17 -17.61
C ASP A 121 -6.19 -6.80 -17.86
N ALA A 122 -6.35 -6.01 -16.82
CA ALA A 122 -6.85 -4.64 -16.93
C ALA A 122 -5.93 -3.81 -17.85
N THR A 123 -6.53 -3.04 -18.77
CA THR A 123 -5.79 -2.25 -19.77
C THR A 123 -5.98 -0.75 -19.63
N PHE A 124 -6.94 -0.31 -18.82
CA PHE A 124 -7.33 1.08 -18.75
C PHE A 124 -6.41 1.90 -17.83
N ARG A 125 -5.72 2.89 -18.38
CA ARG A 125 -4.92 3.90 -17.64
C ARG A 125 -4.05 3.29 -16.53
N LYS A 126 -4.17 3.75 -15.25
CA LYS A 126 -3.41 3.24 -14.10
C LYS A 126 -3.55 1.73 -13.90
N LEU A 127 -4.73 1.18 -14.19
CA LEU A 127 -4.97 -0.25 -14.11
C LEU A 127 -4.05 -1.01 -15.08
N GLY A 128 -4.01 -0.55 -16.35
CA GLY A 128 -3.13 -1.11 -17.38
C GLY A 128 -1.64 -0.94 -17.06
N VAL A 129 -1.25 0.16 -16.43
CA VAL A 129 0.15 0.34 -15.98
C VAL A 129 0.52 -0.76 -14.98
N ARG A 130 -0.34 -1.07 -14.00
CA ARG A 130 -0.06 -2.16 -13.04
C ARG A 130 0.02 -3.53 -13.69
N THR A 131 -0.84 -3.83 -14.67
CA THR A 131 -0.75 -5.05 -15.48
C THR A 131 0.62 -5.15 -16.17
N GLN A 132 1.08 -4.06 -16.79
CA GLN A 132 2.38 -4.02 -17.48
C GLN A 132 3.56 -4.17 -16.51
N LEU A 133 3.50 -3.55 -15.32
CA LEU A 133 4.55 -3.68 -14.29
C LEU A 133 4.67 -5.13 -13.80
N LEU A 134 3.55 -5.80 -13.52
CA LEU A 134 3.56 -7.20 -13.11
C LEU A 134 4.14 -8.11 -14.20
N ALA A 135 3.78 -7.90 -15.47
CA ALA A 135 4.34 -8.64 -16.60
C ALA A 135 5.85 -8.36 -16.77
N ALA A 136 6.31 -7.12 -16.56
CA ALA A 136 7.73 -6.77 -16.64
C ALA A 136 8.54 -7.43 -15.52
N ARG A 137 8.01 -7.48 -14.29
CA ARG A 137 8.64 -8.17 -13.16
C ARG A 137 8.76 -9.68 -13.42
N ASP A 138 7.72 -10.31 -13.94
CA ASP A 138 7.71 -11.74 -14.29
C ASP A 138 8.74 -12.08 -15.40
N ALA A 139 8.96 -11.18 -16.33
CA ALA A 139 9.94 -11.33 -17.41
C ALA A 139 11.38 -10.99 -17.01
N HIS A 140 11.61 -10.38 -15.85
CA HIS A 140 12.93 -9.92 -15.43
C HIS A 140 13.76 -11.07 -14.84
N SER A 141 15.09 -11.03 -15.03
CA SER A 141 16.02 -12.06 -14.49
C SER A 141 16.23 -11.97 -12.97
N THR A 142 16.02 -10.80 -12.38
CA THR A 142 16.07 -10.59 -10.92
C THR A 142 14.80 -11.17 -10.30
N PRO A 143 14.88 -12.04 -9.29
CA PRO A 143 13.70 -12.60 -8.65
C PRO A 143 12.87 -11.50 -7.97
N THR A 144 11.55 -11.61 -8.10
CA THR A 144 10.61 -10.63 -7.53
C THR A 144 9.54 -11.32 -6.71
N VAL A 145 8.93 -10.60 -5.79
CA VAL A 145 7.66 -10.99 -5.18
C VAL A 145 6.78 -9.75 -5.02
N SER A 146 5.53 -9.86 -5.44
CA SER A 146 4.55 -8.78 -5.30
C SER A 146 3.51 -9.18 -4.28
N VAL A 147 3.24 -8.30 -3.30
CA VAL A 147 2.18 -8.52 -2.30
C VAL A 147 1.08 -7.51 -2.53
N ALA A 148 -0.04 -7.98 -3.09
CA ALA A 148 -1.18 -7.15 -3.46
C ALA A 148 -2.08 -6.88 -2.25
N ALA A 149 -2.53 -5.64 -2.14
CA ALA A 149 -3.36 -5.16 -1.05
C ALA A 149 -4.50 -4.29 -1.57
N SER A 150 -5.60 -4.27 -0.83
CA SER A 150 -6.72 -3.37 -1.04
C SER A 150 -6.41 -1.98 -0.46
N ASP A 151 -7.40 -1.12 -0.27
CA ASP A 151 -7.21 0.21 0.30
C ASP A 151 -6.53 0.15 1.68
N PHE A 152 -5.48 0.94 1.84
CA PHE A 152 -4.65 0.94 3.05
C PHE A 152 -5.32 1.64 4.21
N TYR A 153 -5.12 1.10 5.41
CA TYR A 153 -5.30 1.80 6.67
C TYR A 153 -4.18 1.41 7.64
N GLY A 154 -4.01 2.20 8.69
CA GLY A 154 -2.96 1.93 9.68
C GLY A 154 -2.21 3.19 10.09
N PRO A 155 -1.24 3.07 10.98
CA PRO A 155 -0.31 4.15 11.32
C PRO A 155 0.37 4.73 10.07
N ARG A 156 0.57 6.05 10.02
CA ARG A 156 1.23 6.79 8.92
C ARG A 156 0.47 6.81 7.58
N VAL A 157 -0.68 6.19 7.47
CA VAL A 157 -1.48 6.19 6.25
C VAL A 157 -2.28 7.49 6.16
N LEU A 158 -1.74 8.49 5.46
CA LEU A 158 -2.33 9.83 5.34
C LEU A 158 -3.29 9.94 4.16
N THR A 159 -2.85 9.50 2.98
CA THR A 159 -3.50 9.82 1.69
C THR A 159 -4.49 8.77 1.19
N SER A 160 -4.75 7.69 1.94
CA SER A 160 -5.74 6.68 1.59
C SER A 160 -7.18 7.16 1.78
N HIS A 161 -8.14 6.35 1.31
CA HIS A 161 -9.56 6.60 1.54
C HIS A 161 -9.96 6.59 3.02
N MET A 162 -9.24 5.83 3.86
CA MET A 162 -9.40 5.75 5.32
C MET A 162 -8.28 6.50 6.07
N GLY A 163 -7.61 7.44 5.40
CA GLY A 163 -6.57 8.29 5.99
C GLY A 163 -7.13 9.61 6.54
N GLU A 164 -6.37 10.68 6.36
CA GLU A 164 -6.63 12.01 6.94
C GLU A 164 -8.04 12.55 6.67
N ARG A 165 -8.54 12.38 5.45
CA ARG A 165 -9.89 12.81 5.04
C ARG A 165 -11.03 12.21 5.88
N VAL A 166 -10.79 11.09 6.56
CA VAL A 166 -11.72 10.42 7.46
C VAL A 166 -11.34 10.66 8.90
N ILE A 167 -10.08 10.50 9.25
CA ILE A 167 -9.64 10.53 10.64
C ILE A 167 -9.64 11.95 11.21
N ALA A 168 -9.22 12.96 10.47
CA ALA A 168 -9.26 14.35 10.97
C ALA A 168 -10.69 14.83 11.28
N PRO A 169 -11.72 14.56 10.43
CA PRO A 169 -13.11 14.80 10.81
C PRO A 169 -13.58 14.02 12.05
N ILE A 170 -13.17 12.75 12.23
CA ILE A 170 -13.51 11.98 13.44
C ILE A 170 -13.00 12.72 14.68
N LEU A 171 -11.73 13.11 14.70
CA LEU A 171 -11.11 13.79 15.82
C LEU A 171 -11.67 15.18 16.10
N THR A 172 -12.26 15.83 15.09
CA THR A 172 -12.83 17.21 15.21
C THR A 172 -14.35 17.25 15.22
N GLY A 173 -15.03 16.10 15.17
CA GLY A 173 -16.49 16.02 15.17
C GLY A 173 -17.16 16.57 13.89
N LYS A 174 -16.40 16.71 12.77
CA LYS A 174 -16.93 17.24 11.50
C LYS A 174 -17.59 16.13 10.69
N PRO A 175 -18.61 16.44 9.86
CA PRO A 175 -19.21 15.48 8.94
C PRO A 175 -18.17 14.89 7.98
N ILE A 176 -18.35 13.60 7.63
CA ILE A 176 -17.50 12.86 6.67
C ILE A 176 -18.29 12.64 5.40
N LEU A 177 -17.65 12.87 4.25
CA LEU A 177 -18.18 12.52 2.95
C LEU A 177 -17.38 11.37 2.34
N VAL A 178 -18.05 10.23 2.12
CA VAL A 178 -17.47 9.06 1.46
C VAL A 178 -17.92 8.97 -0.01
N MET A 179 -17.16 8.23 -0.82
CA MET A 179 -17.44 8.11 -2.26
C MET A 179 -18.45 7.01 -2.54
N ALA A 180 -19.39 7.29 -3.41
CA ALA A 180 -20.37 6.42 -4.06
C ALA A 180 -21.29 5.63 -3.12
N SER A 181 -20.78 4.92 -2.11
CA SER A 181 -21.57 4.18 -1.11
C SER A 181 -20.86 4.14 0.22
N ALA A 182 -21.60 4.33 1.31
CA ALA A 182 -21.11 4.14 2.67
C ALA A 182 -21.26 2.69 3.16
N ASP A 183 -22.12 1.90 2.50
CA ASP A 183 -22.67 0.66 3.06
C ASP A 183 -22.31 -0.60 2.27
N LEU A 184 -21.68 -0.47 1.10
CA LEU A 184 -21.18 -1.63 0.34
C LEU A 184 -19.93 -2.23 1.00
N PRO A 185 -19.79 -3.56 1.00
CA PRO A 185 -18.59 -4.22 1.50
C PRO A 185 -17.34 -3.82 0.72
N HIS A 186 -16.28 -3.49 1.44
CA HIS A 186 -14.99 -3.07 0.92
C HIS A 186 -13.87 -3.65 1.79
N SER A 187 -12.86 -4.25 1.18
CA SER A 187 -11.69 -4.74 1.90
C SER A 187 -10.74 -3.60 2.21
N PHE A 188 -10.24 -3.58 3.46
CA PHE A 188 -9.23 -2.64 3.92
C PHE A 188 -8.03 -3.42 4.42
N THR A 189 -6.85 -3.19 3.84
CA THR A 189 -5.62 -3.88 4.22
C THR A 189 -4.85 -3.07 5.26
N TYR A 190 -4.50 -3.70 6.37
CA TYR A 190 -3.68 -3.11 7.42
C TYR A 190 -2.22 -3.07 6.99
N VAL A 191 -1.61 -1.89 6.93
CA VAL A 191 -0.24 -1.73 6.42
C VAL A 191 0.80 -2.56 7.16
N PRO A 192 0.75 -2.73 8.49
CA PRO A 192 1.66 -3.64 9.18
C PRO A 192 1.56 -5.11 8.75
N ASP A 193 0.38 -5.60 8.40
CA ASP A 193 0.21 -6.97 7.88
C ASP A 193 0.79 -7.10 6.47
N LEU A 194 0.59 -6.10 5.61
CA LEU A 194 1.23 -6.03 4.29
C LEU A 194 2.77 -6.04 4.42
N ALA A 195 3.33 -5.25 5.33
CA ALA A 195 4.77 -5.21 5.56
C ALA A 195 5.31 -6.55 6.05
N ALA A 196 4.63 -7.20 6.99
CA ALA A 196 4.98 -8.53 7.49
C ALA A 196 4.93 -9.58 6.37
N ALA A 197 3.89 -9.54 5.53
CA ALA A 197 3.77 -10.43 4.38
C ALA A 197 4.90 -10.23 3.36
N MET A 198 5.28 -8.98 3.07
CA MET A 198 6.41 -8.67 2.19
C MET A 198 7.73 -9.22 2.75
N ILE A 199 7.98 -9.09 4.05
CA ILE A 199 9.19 -9.59 4.72
C ILE A 199 9.23 -11.12 4.63
N THR A 200 8.15 -11.81 4.99
CA THR A 200 8.06 -13.27 4.94
C THR A 200 8.22 -13.80 3.51
N ALA A 201 7.58 -13.16 2.54
CA ALA A 201 7.64 -13.56 1.14
C ALA A 201 9.06 -13.37 0.55
N ALA A 202 9.73 -12.27 0.88
CA ALA A 202 11.11 -12.03 0.45
C ALA A 202 12.10 -13.05 1.04
N ALA A 203 11.88 -13.50 2.27
CA ALA A 203 12.72 -14.48 2.94
C ALA A 203 12.57 -15.92 2.40
N SER A 204 11.56 -16.21 1.59
CA SER A 204 11.23 -17.55 1.11
C SER A 204 11.37 -17.68 -0.41
N PRO A 205 12.43 -18.32 -0.94
CA PRO A 205 12.60 -18.51 -2.39
C PRO A 205 11.45 -19.21 -3.09
N SER A 206 10.70 -20.06 -2.39
CA SER A 206 9.50 -20.72 -2.92
C SER A 206 8.33 -19.78 -3.21
N MET A 207 8.36 -18.55 -2.70
CA MET A 207 7.37 -17.52 -2.92
C MET A 207 7.79 -16.50 -3.99
N TRP A 208 9.03 -16.59 -4.50
CA TRP A 208 9.52 -15.65 -5.51
C TRP A 208 8.85 -15.87 -6.86
N ASN A 209 8.83 -14.83 -7.66
CA ASN A 209 8.17 -14.74 -8.96
C ASN A 209 6.66 -15.05 -8.89
N THR A 210 6.04 -14.64 -7.78
CA THR A 210 4.60 -14.78 -7.56
C THR A 210 3.95 -13.47 -7.16
N VAL A 211 2.61 -13.44 -7.28
CA VAL A 211 1.76 -12.40 -6.70
C VAL A 211 0.96 -13.03 -5.58
N LEU A 212 1.22 -12.59 -4.36
CA LEU A 212 0.48 -12.97 -3.15
C LEU A 212 -0.48 -11.85 -2.76
N HIS A 213 -1.47 -12.18 -1.96
CA HIS A 213 -2.35 -11.19 -1.33
C HIS A 213 -1.91 -10.93 0.12
N ALA A 214 -1.88 -9.66 0.53
CA ALA A 214 -1.64 -9.31 1.92
C ALA A 214 -2.78 -9.86 2.81
N PRO A 215 -2.48 -10.47 3.96
CA PRO A 215 -3.51 -10.85 4.92
C PRO A 215 -4.46 -9.68 5.17
N THR A 216 -5.73 -9.87 4.91
CA THR A 216 -6.73 -8.81 4.93
C THR A 216 -7.99 -9.31 5.62
N ALA A 217 -8.38 -8.65 6.70
CA ALA A 217 -9.57 -9.02 7.47
C ALA A 217 -10.84 -8.96 6.60
N PRO A 218 -11.90 -9.69 6.98
CA PRO A 218 -13.16 -9.71 6.23
C PRO A 218 -13.66 -8.29 5.91
N ALA A 219 -14.16 -8.12 4.69
CA ALA A 219 -14.62 -6.83 4.18
C ALA A 219 -15.75 -6.24 5.03
N VAL A 220 -15.67 -4.94 5.28
CA VAL A 220 -16.71 -4.17 5.98
C VAL A 220 -17.07 -2.95 5.15
N SER A 221 -18.15 -2.25 5.51
CA SER A 221 -18.51 -1.00 4.84
C SER A 221 -17.60 0.16 5.27
N GLN A 222 -17.52 1.23 4.45
CA GLN A 222 -16.85 2.48 4.84
C GLN A 222 -17.43 3.05 6.15
N ARG A 223 -18.74 2.95 6.34
CA ARG A 223 -19.42 3.34 7.57
C ARG A 223 -18.92 2.56 8.78
N ALA A 224 -18.85 1.24 8.68
CA ALA A 224 -18.37 0.38 9.76
C ALA A 224 -16.90 0.69 10.13
N MET A 225 -16.03 0.96 9.14
CA MET A 225 -14.65 1.41 9.41
C MET A 225 -14.61 2.73 10.19
N ILE A 226 -15.45 3.72 9.79
CA ILE A 226 -15.55 5.02 10.47
C ILE A 226 -16.04 4.83 11.92
N GLU A 227 -17.02 3.95 12.13
CA GLU A 227 -17.53 3.60 13.45
C GLU A 227 -16.43 2.97 14.34
N MET A 228 -15.63 2.05 13.79
CA MET A 228 -14.50 1.44 14.51
C MET A 228 -13.43 2.46 14.88
N PHE A 229 -13.07 3.39 13.97
CA PHE A 229 -12.14 4.48 14.29
C PHE A 229 -12.69 5.41 15.36
N SER A 230 -13.98 5.77 15.29
CA SER A 230 -14.61 6.63 16.28
C SER A 230 -14.65 5.97 17.66
N ALA A 231 -14.98 4.67 17.72
CA ALA A 231 -14.95 3.90 18.97
C ALA A 231 -13.54 3.81 19.54
N ALA A 232 -12.52 3.56 18.70
CA ALA A 232 -11.12 3.50 19.12
C ALA A 232 -10.61 4.86 19.65
N ALA A 233 -11.09 5.97 19.09
CA ALA A 233 -10.80 7.32 19.56
C ALA A 233 -11.63 7.74 20.79
N GLN A 234 -12.62 6.94 21.17
CA GLN A 234 -13.58 7.25 22.24
C GLN A 234 -14.38 8.55 21.99
N VAL A 235 -14.74 8.81 20.74
CA VAL A 235 -15.53 9.96 20.33
C VAL A 235 -16.83 9.53 19.64
N PRO A 236 -17.88 10.35 19.66
CA PRO A 236 -19.09 10.07 18.89
C PRO A 236 -18.79 9.93 17.39
N THR A 237 -19.42 8.96 16.73
CA THR A 237 -19.29 8.80 15.28
C THR A 237 -19.87 10.02 14.56
N PRO A 238 -19.11 10.71 13.70
CA PRO A 238 -19.58 11.85 12.94
C PRO A 238 -20.68 11.45 11.94
N LYS A 239 -21.46 12.43 11.48
CA LYS A 239 -22.43 12.20 10.42
C LYS A 239 -21.71 11.80 9.13
N VAL A 240 -22.06 10.62 8.60
CA VAL A 240 -21.52 10.11 7.34
C VAL A 240 -22.49 10.41 6.20
N GLY A 241 -22.07 11.24 5.25
CA GLY A 241 -22.75 11.52 4.00
C GLY A 241 -22.09 10.80 2.83
N VAL A 242 -22.78 10.70 1.70
CA VAL A 242 -22.30 10.07 0.47
C VAL A 242 -22.23 11.08 -0.65
N ILE A 243 -21.11 11.15 -1.36
CA ILE A 243 -21.00 11.85 -2.63
C ILE A 243 -21.55 10.90 -3.70
N PRO A 244 -22.71 11.20 -4.31
CA PRO A 244 -23.33 10.27 -5.22
C PRO A 244 -22.51 10.10 -6.51
N THR A 245 -22.64 8.94 -7.15
CA THR A 245 -21.84 8.57 -8.33
C THR A 245 -21.95 9.60 -9.47
N TRP A 246 -23.13 10.19 -9.69
CA TRP A 246 -23.28 11.19 -10.74
C TRP A 246 -22.45 12.46 -10.48
N ALA A 247 -22.36 12.89 -9.21
CA ALA A 247 -21.54 14.04 -8.84
C ALA A 247 -20.03 13.71 -8.99
N LEU A 248 -19.60 12.50 -8.58
CA LEU A 248 -18.23 12.05 -8.77
C LEU A 248 -17.84 11.96 -10.26
N ARG A 249 -18.75 11.51 -11.12
CA ARG A 249 -18.55 11.51 -12.58
C ARG A 249 -18.39 12.93 -13.13
N LEU A 250 -19.20 13.87 -12.68
CA LEU A 250 -19.07 15.27 -13.09
C LEU A 250 -17.74 15.86 -12.62
N LEU A 251 -17.35 15.63 -11.37
CA LEU A 251 -16.09 16.10 -10.81
C LEU A 251 -14.87 15.49 -11.53
N SER A 252 -14.98 14.25 -12.01
CA SER A 252 -13.88 13.58 -12.75
C SER A 252 -13.65 14.14 -14.16
N THR A 253 -14.52 14.99 -14.67
CA THR A 253 -14.30 15.70 -15.95
C THR A 253 -13.42 16.94 -15.81
N VAL A 254 -13.26 17.46 -14.58
CA VAL A 254 -12.44 18.63 -14.29
C VAL A 254 -10.99 18.18 -14.07
N PRO A 255 -9.99 18.86 -14.66
CA PRO A 255 -8.59 18.58 -14.39
C PRO A 255 -8.26 18.66 -12.89
N GLY A 256 -7.46 17.73 -12.37
CA GLY A 256 -7.03 17.71 -10.98
C GLY A 256 -7.20 16.32 -10.32
N PRO A 257 -7.00 16.22 -9.01
CA PRO A 257 -7.02 14.94 -8.29
C PRO A 257 -8.31 14.13 -8.46
N MET A 258 -9.47 14.80 -8.61
CA MET A 258 -10.77 14.13 -8.81
C MET A 258 -10.84 13.38 -10.14
N LYS A 259 -10.17 13.87 -11.20
CA LYS A 259 -10.08 13.16 -12.48
C LYS A 259 -9.35 11.82 -12.32
N GLU A 260 -8.31 11.82 -11.54
CA GLU A 260 -7.48 10.64 -11.28
C GLU A 260 -8.20 9.57 -10.46
N LEU A 261 -9.15 9.97 -9.58
CA LEU A 261 -10.02 9.06 -8.82
C LEU A 261 -11.10 8.40 -9.70
N GLY A 262 -11.43 9.00 -10.85
CA GLY A 262 -12.43 8.45 -11.77
C GLY A 262 -12.11 7.04 -12.24
N ASP A 263 -10.83 6.71 -12.42
CA ASP A 263 -10.34 5.41 -12.88
C ASP A 263 -10.64 4.28 -11.87
N THR A 264 -10.69 4.59 -10.58
CA THR A 264 -10.86 3.63 -9.48
C THR A 264 -12.24 3.73 -8.80
N LEU A 265 -13.13 4.58 -9.33
CA LEU A 265 -14.47 4.80 -8.76
C LEU A 265 -15.31 3.52 -8.68
N TYR A 266 -15.07 2.52 -9.53
CA TYR A 266 -15.75 1.24 -9.51
C TYR A 266 -15.60 0.52 -8.16
N GLN A 267 -14.48 0.69 -7.46
CA GLN A 267 -14.19 0.10 -6.15
C GLN A 267 -15.19 0.51 -5.06
N PHE A 268 -15.80 1.70 -5.20
CA PHE A 268 -16.79 2.24 -4.26
C PHE A 268 -18.23 2.13 -4.74
N ARG A 269 -18.43 1.73 -6.01
CA ARG A 269 -19.76 1.54 -6.62
C ARG A 269 -20.27 0.12 -6.54
N TYR A 270 -19.37 -0.81 -6.28
CA TYR A 270 -19.63 -2.24 -6.17
C TYR A 270 -18.94 -2.75 -4.91
N SER A 271 -19.29 -3.95 -4.46
CA SER A 271 -18.50 -4.66 -3.45
C SER A 271 -17.08 -4.86 -3.96
N TYR A 272 -16.10 -4.53 -3.15
CA TYR A 272 -14.67 -4.64 -3.49
C TYR A 272 -13.99 -5.56 -2.49
N LEU A 273 -13.88 -6.81 -2.85
CA LEU A 273 -13.55 -7.91 -1.94
C LEU A 273 -12.20 -8.50 -2.31
N LEU A 274 -11.28 -8.53 -1.38
CA LEU A 274 -10.00 -9.24 -1.48
C LEU A 274 -10.13 -10.55 -0.70
N ASP A 275 -9.91 -11.68 -1.36
CA ASP A 275 -9.73 -12.98 -0.73
C ASP A 275 -8.23 -13.26 -0.59
N SER A 276 -7.72 -13.25 0.62
CA SER A 276 -6.31 -13.50 0.96
C SER A 276 -6.07 -14.88 1.59
N SER A 277 -7.10 -15.71 1.69
CA SER A 277 -7.06 -16.97 2.43
C SER A 277 -5.97 -17.94 1.96
N ARG A 278 -5.71 -18.00 0.65
CA ARG A 278 -4.64 -18.80 0.08
C ARG A 278 -3.25 -18.26 0.47
N SER A 279 -3.07 -16.96 0.36
CA SER A 279 -1.81 -16.31 0.74
C SER A 279 -1.57 -16.38 2.25
N GLU A 280 -2.60 -16.24 3.07
CA GLU A 280 -2.51 -16.44 4.53
C GLU A 280 -1.96 -17.81 4.89
N ALA A 281 -2.48 -18.86 4.23
CA ALA A 281 -1.99 -20.23 4.43
C ALA A 281 -0.54 -20.41 3.98
N ILE A 282 -0.13 -19.81 2.83
CA ILE A 282 1.24 -19.87 2.29
C ILE A 282 2.21 -19.11 3.20
N LEU A 283 1.82 -17.92 3.65
CA LEU A 283 2.63 -17.04 4.50
C LEU A 283 2.67 -17.50 5.97
N GLY A 284 1.72 -18.36 6.39
CA GLY A 284 1.53 -18.70 7.80
C GLY A 284 1.11 -17.50 8.65
N GLN A 285 0.40 -16.54 8.07
CA GLN A 285 0.00 -15.29 8.71
C GLN A 285 -1.52 -15.12 8.66
N GLN A 286 -2.07 -14.49 9.68
CA GLN A 286 -3.48 -14.11 9.75
C GLN A 286 -3.60 -12.58 9.77
N PRO A 287 -4.68 -12.02 9.24
CA PRO A 287 -4.89 -10.58 9.29
C PRO A 287 -5.14 -10.10 10.73
N THR A 288 -4.63 -8.95 11.04
CA THR A 288 -4.97 -8.23 12.28
C THR A 288 -6.48 -7.94 12.30
N PRO A 289 -7.21 -8.24 13.40
CA PRO A 289 -8.61 -7.86 13.53
C PRO A 289 -8.80 -6.35 13.30
N LEU A 290 -9.86 -5.96 12.56
CA LEU A 290 -10.11 -4.57 12.19
C LEU A 290 -10.15 -3.63 13.40
N VAL A 291 -10.71 -4.09 14.52
CA VAL A 291 -10.80 -3.30 15.76
C VAL A 291 -9.42 -2.99 16.36
N ASP A 292 -8.48 -3.95 16.26
CA ASP A 292 -7.12 -3.79 16.78
C ASP A 292 -6.30 -2.87 15.87
N GLY A 293 -6.43 -3.05 14.54
CA GLY A 293 -5.82 -2.17 13.55
C GLY A 293 -6.37 -0.73 13.64
N ALA A 294 -7.67 -0.56 13.89
CA ALA A 294 -8.30 0.74 14.13
C ALA A 294 -7.74 1.40 15.40
N ALA A 295 -7.61 0.64 16.48
CA ALA A 295 -7.04 1.15 17.74
C ALA A 295 -5.59 1.62 17.57
N ALA A 296 -4.75 0.83 16.89
CA ALA A 296 -3.36 1.21 16.59
C ALA A 296 -3.29 2.45 15.68
N THR A 297 -4.18 2.54 14.69
CA THR A 297 -4.28 3.70 13.81
C THR A 297 -4.60 4.97 14.59
N MET A 298 -5.65 4.94 15.41
CA MET A 298 -6.09 6.11 16.17
C MET A 298 -5.07 6.51 17.24
N LYS A 299 -4.39 5.55 17.86
CA LYS A 299 -3.29 5.82 18.80
C LYS A 299 -2.16 6.59 18.12
N TRP A 300 -1.79 6.19 16.90
CA TRP A 300 -0.76 6.90 16.13
C TRP A 300 -1.17 8.33 15.80
N TRP A 301 -2.40 8.52 15.31
CA TRP A 301 -2.92 9.86 15.00
C TRP A 301 -3.01 10.79 16.22
N ALA A 302 -3.37 10.25 17.39
CA ALA A 302 -3.40 11.02 18.63
C ALA A 302 -2.00 11.46 19.11
N ALA A 303 -0.97 10.65 18.82
CA ALA A 303 0.42 10.94 19.19
C ALA A 303 1.15 11.84 18.17
N THR A 304 0.60 11.98 16.95
CA THR A 304 1.23 12.78 15.89
C THR A 304 0.68 14.21 15.94
N PRO A 305 1.54 15.23 16.12
CA PRO A 305 1.10 16.63 16.01
C PRO A 305 0.38 16.83 14.67
N ALA A 306 -0.69 17.62 14.67
CA ALA A 306 -1.49 17.89 13.48
C ALA A 306 -0.56 18.15 12.29
N VAL A 307 -0.58 17.25 11.29
CA VAL A 307 0.15 17.45 10.05
C VAL A 307 -0.48 18.68 9.41
N SER A 308 0.20 19.81 9.51
CA SER A 308 -0.19 21.02 8.79
C SER A 308 0.05 20.76 7.30
N VAL A 309 -1.04 20.54 6.56
CA VAL A 309 -1.05 20.50 5.09
C VAL A 309 -1.17 21.91 4.56
#